data_70a020c385eb8d50447c10c1fcce2736
#
_entry.id   70a020c385eb8d50447c10c1fcce2736
#
_cell.length_a   1.000
_cell.length_b   1.000
_cell.length_c   1.000
_cell.angle_alpha   90.00
_cell.angle_beta   90.00
_cell.angle_gamma   90.00
#
_symmetry.space_group_name_H-M   'P 1'
#
loop_
_entity.id
_entity.type
_entity.pdbx_description
1 polymer ?
#
loop_
_entity_poly.entity_id
_entity_poly.type
_entity_poly.pdbx_seq_one_letter_code
_entity_poly.pdbx_strand_id
1 'polypeptide(L)'
;MCSSDLVINLVASKREQPKYPEAALPVITYDNTMRFHFNGEAIDLMHFGPAHTTGDTAVVFRTHKTVHMGDVYNNAGYPFIDADNGGSLNGVIEFSSKVLAQIDADYIVVPGHGPIAKYQDLVDYVAMLTTIRDRMKALIDTGASMQQVTAARLTSEWDKKKGDPASFINRAYTSLTRK
;
A
#
# COMPACT_ATOMS: atom_id res chain seq x y z
N MET A 1 12.69 1.56 5.91
CA MET A 1 13.91 1.17 6.67
C MET A 1 14.44 -0.13 6.13
N CYS A 2 15.51 -0.11 5.34
CA CYS A 2 16.23 -1.34 5.01
C CYS A 2 17.11 -1.67 6.22
N SER A 3 16.65 -2.56 7.08
CA SER A 3 17.45 -3.01 8.21
C SER A 3 18.53 -3.97 7.74
N SER A 4 19.78 -3.54 7.76
CA SER A 4 20.96 -4.35 7.38
C SER A 4 21.24 -5.50 8.34
N ASP A 5 20.61 -5.49 9.52
CA ASP A 5 21.02 -6.35 10.62
C ASP A 5 20.09 -7.51 10.96
N LEU A 6 18.99 -7.67 10.21
CA LEU A 6 17.99 -8.68 10.53
C LEU A 6 17.85 -9.72 9.42
N VAL A 7 17.83 -10.99 9.84
CA VAL A 7 17.18 -12.05 9.06
C VAL A 7 15.72 -11.67 8.95
N ILE A 8 15.23 -11.49 7.73
CA ILE A 8 13.83 -11.15 7.49
C ILE A 8 13.02 -12.42 7.64
N ASN A 9 12.29 -12.54 8.74
CA ASN A 9 11.32 -13.62 8.91
C ASN A 9 10.02 -13.23 8.19
N LEU A 10 9.74 -13.88 7.09
CA LEU A 10 8.52 -13.69 6.34
C LEU A 10 7.35 -14.35 7.08
N VAL A 11 6.48 -13.54 7.69
CA VAL A 11 5.46 -13.99 8.66
C VAL A 11 4.41 -14.91 8.02
N ALA A 12 3.95 -14.64 6.79
CA ALA A 12 2.94 -15.47 6.14
C ALA A 12 3.55 -16.70 5.44
N SER A 13 4.73 -16.59 4.86
CA SER A 13 5.42 -17.71 4.18
C SER A 13 6.29 -18.55 5.11
N LYS A 14 6.56 -18.05 6.33
CA LYS A 14 7.47 -18.67 7.32
C LYS A 14 8.87 -18.97 6.75
N ARG A 15 9.31 -18.13 5.80
CA ARG A 15 10.66 -18.23 5.21
C ARG A 15 11.60 -17.24 5.86
N GLU A 16 12.87 -17.63 5.95
CA GLU A 16 13.96 -16.72 6.30
C GLU A 16 14.60 -16.21 5.00
N GLN A 17 14.83 -14.91 4.93
CA GLN A 17 15.59 -14.30 3.85
C GLN A 17 16.94 -13.86 4.38
N PRO A 18 18.06 -14.25 3.74
CA PRO A 18 19.39 -13.83 4.17
C PRO A 18 19.52 -12.29 4.05
N LYS A 19 20.41 -11.74 4.85
CA LYS A 19 20.79 -10.32 4.75
C LYS A 19 21.28 -9.96 3.35
N TYR A 20 20.94 -8.79 2.88
CA TYR A 20 21.55 -8.25 1.67
C TYR A 20 23.04 -7.91 1.93
N PRO A 21 23.91 -8.09 0.92
CA PRO A 21 25.31 -7.65 1.03
C PRO A 21 25.37 -6.13 1.21
N GLU A 22 26.38 -5.65 1.94
CA GLU A 22 26.54 -4.23 2.26
C GLU A 22 26.48 -3.32 1.04
N ALA A 23 27.07 -3.74 -0.08
CA ALA A 23 27.06 -3.01 -1.34
C ALA A 23 25.65 -2.84 -1.98
N ALA A 24 24.66 -3.61 -1.51
CA ALA A 24 23.27 -3.50 -1.96
C ALA A 24 22.40 -2.66 -1.01
N LEU A 25 22.97 -2.13 0.08
CA LEU A 25 22.24 -1.30 1.02
C LEU A 25 22.18 0.16 0.52
N PRO A 26 21.10 0.90 0.83
CA PRO A 26 20.99 2.30 0.47
C PRO A 26 22.07 3.13 1.21
N VAL A 27 22.72 4.04 0.48
CA VAL A 27 23.68 4.99 1.05
C VAL A 27 23.04 6.23 1.67
N ILE A 28 21.77 6.47 1.34
CA ILE A 28 20.94 7.55 1.90
C ILE A 28 19.66 6.92 2.43
N THR A 29 19.32 7.23 3.68
CA THR A 29 18.08 6.80 4.32
C THR A 29 17.37 7.99 4.97
N TYR A 30 16.07 7.91 5.14
CA TYR A 30 15.27 8.91 5.83
C TYR A 30 14.10 8.23 6.57
N ASP A 31 13.55 8.88 7.58
CA ASP A 31 12.48 8.31 8.37
C ASP A 31 11.09 8.67 7.81
N ASN A 32 10.80 9.95 7.62
CA ASN A 32 9.47 10.40 7.23
C ASN A 32 9.45 11.14 5.89
N THR A 33 10.35 12.13 5.71
CA THR A 33 10.37 12.95 4.51
C THR A 33 11.80 13.30 4.11
N MET A 34 12.02 13.43 2.81
CA MET A 34 13.24 14.00 2.24
C MET A 34 12.85 14.84 1.02
N ARG A 35 13.55 15.94 0.76
CA ARG A 35 13.37 16.76 -0.43
C ARG A 35 14.62 16.84 -1.26
N PHE A 36 14.46 16.64 -2.55
CA PHE A 36 15.49 16.91 -3.55
C PHE A 36 15.12 18.14 -4.37
N HIS A 37 16.12 18.91 -4.75
CA HIS A 37 16.01 19.98 -5.76
C HIS A 37 16.84 19.54 -6.98
N PHE A 38 16.16 19.18 -8.05
CA PHE A 38 16.80 18.62 -9.24
C PHE A 38 16.12 19.12 -10.51
N ASN A 39 16.90 19.65 -11.47
CA ASN A 39 16.41 20.19 -12.74
C ASN A 39 15.25 21.20 -12.59
N GLY A 40 15.31 22.08 -11.58
CA GLY A 40 14.25 23.05 -11.31
C GLY A 40 12.98 22.48 -10.65
N GLU A 41 12.98 21.20 -10.32
CA GLU A 41 11.88 20.50 -9.64
C GLU A 41 12.17 20.34 -8.15
N ALA A 42 11.14 20.53 -7.32
CA ALA A 42 11.15 20.11 -5.92
C ALA A 42 10.46 18.73 -5.82
N ILE A 43 11.23 17.73 -5.44
CA ILE A 43 10.78 16.33 -5.35
C ILE A 43 10.75 15.92 -3.89
N ASP A 44 9.54 15.68 -3.35
CA ASP A 44 9.38 15.20 -1.99
C ASP A 44 9.24 13.67 -1.98
N LEU A 45 10.06 13.03 -1.18
CA LEU A 45 9.89 11.64 -0.76
C LEU A 45 9.13 11.63 0.56
N MET A 46 8.00 10.91 0.62
CA MET A 46 7.15 10.87 1.79
C MET A 46 6.87 9.43 2.20
N HIS A 47 7.25 9.08 3.42
CA HIS A 47 6.92 7.83 4.08
C HIS A 47 5.91 8.10 5.19
N PHE A 48 4.74 7.48 5.11
CA PHE A 48 3.65 7.68 6.07
C PHE A 48 3.40 6.45 6.96
N GLY A 49 4.36 5.56 7.03
CA GLY A 49 4.29 4.29 7.74
C GLY A 49 4.05 3.10 6.81
N PRO A 50 4.01 1.89 7.38
CA PRO A 50 3.78 0.66 6.63
C PRO A 50 2.45 0.66 5.90
N ALA A 51 2.44 0.28 4.61
CA ALA A 51 1.24 0.20 3.76
C ALA A 51 1.24 -1.09 2.91
N HIS A 52 1.82 -1.09 1.70
CA HIS A 52 2.06 -2.31 0.94
C HIS A 52 3.15 -3.16 1.62
N THR A 53 4.23 -2.52 2.07
CA THR A 53 5.32 -3.09 2.89
C THR A 53 5.60 -2.17 4.08
N THR A 54 6.76 -2.32 4.74
CA THR A 54 7.24 -1.39 5.77
C THR A 54 8.02 -0.21 5.22
N GLY A 55 8.41 -0.20 3.94
CA GLY A 55 9.33 0.78 3.36
C GLY A 55 8.73 1.65 2.24
N ASP A 56 7.41 1.72 2.13
CA ASP A 56 6.75 2.44 1.05
C ASP A 56 7.04 3.93 1.06
N THR A 57 7.21 4.49 -0.13
CA THR A 57 7.47 5.92 -0.32
C THR A 57 6.60 6.46 -1.45
N ALA A 58 5.89 7.55 -1.19
CA ALA A 58 5.31 8.38 -2.24
C ALA A 58 6.34 9.40 -2.73
N VAL A 59 6.47 9.54 -4.05
CA VAL A 59 7.38 10.52 -4.67
C VAL A 59 6.53 11.63 -5.30
N VAL A 60 6.61 12.84 -4.76
CA VAL A 60 5.77 13.97 -5.16
C VAL A 60 6.60 15.01 -5.92
N PHE A 61 6.28 15.20 -7.19
CA PHE A 61 6.86 16.21 -8.08
C PHE A 61 5.98 17.46 -8.02
N ARG A 62 6.43 18.49 -7.30
CA ARG A 62 5.61 19.65 -6.95
C ARG A 62 5.27 20.53 -8.14
N THR A 63 6.24 20.82 -9.01
CA THR A 63 6.04 21.67 -10.19
C THR A 63 5.22 20.96 -11.26
N HIS A 64 5.48 19.68 -11.48
CA HIS A 64 4.76 18.85 -12.48
C HIS A 64 3.44 18.28 -11.96
N LYS A 65 3.04 18.60 -10.73
CA LYS A 65 1.80 18.09 -10.11
C LYS A 65 1.61 16.59 -10.35
N THR A 66 2.62 15.81 -10.03
CA THR A 66 2.61 14.35 -10.23
C THR A 66 3.03 13.67 -8.95
N VAL A 67 2.33 12.61 -8.58
CA VAL A 67 2.71 11.74 -7.45
C VAL A 67 2.85 10.30 -7.92
N HIS A 68 3.98 9.67 -7.61
CA HIS A 68 4.19 8.23 -7.80
C HIS A 68 3.96 7.53 -6.46
N MET A 69 3.04 6.55 -6.47
CA MET A 69 2.56 5.89 -5.26
C MET A 69 3.23 4.53 -4.99
N GLY A 70 4.07 4.05 -5.92
CA GLY A 70 4.55 2.68 -5.84
C GLY A 70 3.40 1.68 -5.70
N ASP A 71 3.66 0.56 -5.04
CA ASP A 71 2.71 -0.54 -4.89
C ASP A 71 1.62 -0.28 -3.82
N VAL A 72 1.66 0.87 -3.16
CA VAL A 72 0.54 1.34 -2.30
C VAL A 72 -0.71 1.55 -3.13
N TYR A 73 -0.58 1.94 -4.40
CA TYR A 73 -1.68 2.10 -5.33
C TYR A 73 -1.56 1.17 -6.54
N ASN A 74 -2.50 0.23 -6.66
CA ASN A 74 -2.67 -0.63 -7.83
C ASN A 74 -3.92 -0.20 -8.61
N ASN A 75 -3.74 0.32 -9.83
CA ASN A 75 -4.84 0.70 -10.72
C ASN A 75 -5.22 -0.41 -11.73
N ALA A 76 -4.46 -1.51 -11.77
CA ALA A 76 -4.78 -2.67 -12.61
C ALA A 76 -5.76 -3.64 -11.93
N GLY A 77 -5.88 -3.60 -10.58
CA GLY A 77 -6.68 -4.56 -9.85
C GLY A 77 -6.83 -4.22 -8.37
N TYR A 78 -7.04 -5.23 -7.55
CA TYR A 78 -6.94 -5.10 -6.08
C TYR A 78 -5.50 -4.94 -5.65
N PRO A 79 -5.21 -4.21 -4.53
CA PRO A 79 -3.85 -4.12 -4.02
C PRO A 79 -3.33 -5.48 -3.53
N PHE A 80 -2.05 -5.69 -3.73
CA PHE A 80 -1.34 -6.73 -3.03
C PHE A 80 -0.85 -6.17 -1.70
N ILE A 81 -1.27 -6.74 -0.59
CA ILE A 81 -0.82 -6.36 0.74
C ILE A 81 0.26 -7.34 1.16
N ASP A 82 1.50 -6.88 1.18
CA ASP A 82 2.61 -7.74 1.55
C ASP A 82 2.70 -7.90 3.07
N ALA A 83 1.78 -8.71 3.58
CA ALA A 83 1.73 -8.99 5.01
C ALA A 83 3.01 -9.68 5.51
N ASP A 84 3.79 -10.36 4.66
CA ASP A 84 5.09 -10.94 5.01
C ASP A 84 6.12 -9.87 5.36
N ASN A 85 6.09 -8.74 4.64
CA ASN A 85 6.97 -7.60 4.83
C ASN A 85 6.29 -6.44 5.59
N GLY A 86 5.34 -6.76 6.46
CA GLY A 86 4.73 -5.80 7.39
C GLY A 86 3.64 -4.92 6.78
N GLY A 87 3.22 -5.16 5.54
CA GLY A 87 2.11 -4.46 4.93
C GLY A 87 0.76 -4.74 5.61
N SER A 88 -0.18 -3.78 5.51
CA SER A 88 -1.53 -3.93 6.06
C SER A 88 -2.57 -3.14 5.29
N LEU A 89 -3.82 -3.63 5.30
CA LEU A 89 -4.94 -2.92 4.66
C LEU A 89 -5.18 -1.54 5.29
N ASN A 90 -5.11 -1.44 6.61
CA ASN A 90 -5.22 -0.15 7.31
C ASN A 90 -4.12 0.80 6.89
N GLY A 91 -2.89 0.30 6.76
CA GLY A 91 -1.74 1.09 6.33
C GLY A 91 -1.89 1.62 4.90
N VAL A 92 -2.37 0.80 3.95
CA VAL A 92 -2.63 1.23 2.56
C VAL A 92 -3.67 2.36 2.53
N ILE A 93 -4.75 2.24 3.31
CA ILE A 93 -5.80 3.27 3.42
C ILE A 93 -5.22 4.56 4.03
N GLU A 94 -4.52 4.45 5.15
CA GLU A 94 -3.94 5.60 5.86
C GLU A 94 -2.89 6.32 5.02
N PHE A 95 -1.96 5.59 4.42
CA PHE A 95 -0.91 6.14 3.57
C PHE A 95 -1.52 6.89 2.39
N SER A 96 -2.46 6.27 1.66
CA SER A 96 -3.13 6.89 0.52
C SER A 96 -3.91 8.14 0.93
N SER A 97 -4.59 8.11 2.08
CA SER A 97 -5.31 9.27 2.63
C SER A 97 -4.37 10.42 2.98
N LYS A 98 -3.19 10.12 3.56
CA LYS A 98 -2.17 11.13 3.86
C LYS A 98 -1.56 11.73 2.60
N VAL A 99 -1.37 10.92 1.54
CA VAL A 99 -0.93 11.45 0.23
C VAL A 99 -1.98 12.37 -0.37
N LEU A 100 -3.27 11.99 -0.36
CA LEU A 100 -4.37 12.84 -0.83
C LEU A 100 -4.40 14.20 -0.12
N ALA A 101 -4.05 14.26 1.17
CA ALA A 101 -3.95 15.50 1.93
C ALA A 101 -2.74 16.38 1.54
N GLN A 102 -1.78 15.86 0.76
CA GLN A 102 -0.58 16.59 0.31
C GLN A 102 -0.67 17.11 -1.13
N ILE A 103 -1.71 16.71 -1.87
CA ILE A 103 -1.89 17.00 -3.29
C ILE A 103 -3.29 17.59 -3.54
N ASP A 104 -3.50 18.17 -4.69
CA ASP A 104 -4.79 18.70 -5.13
C ASP A 104 -5.36 17.93 -6.34
N ALA A 105 -6.55 18.33 -6.77
CA ALA A 105 -7.29 17.66 -7.85
C ALA A 105 -6.61 17.69 -9.23
N ASP A 106 -5.61 18.55 -9.41
CA ASP A 106 -4.88 18.69 -10.67
C ASP A 106 -3.71 17.67 -10.77
N TYR A 107 -3.42 16.95 -9.68
CA TYR A 107 -2.33 16.00 -9.68
C TYR A 107 -2.61 14.77 -10.54
N ILE A 108 -1.59 14.37 -11.30
CA ILE A 108 -1.50 13.08 -11.95
C ILE A 108 -1.01 12.07 -10.92
N VAL A 109 -1.70 10.93 -10.82
CA VAL A 109 -1.34 9.84 -9.91
C VAL A 109 -0.77 8.68 -10.70
N VAL A 110 0.48 8.35 -10.44
CA VAL A 110 1.19 7.22 -11.07
C VAL A 110 1.19 6.04 -10.09
N PRO A 111 0.46 4.96 -10.42
CA PRO A 111 0.44 3.75 -9.60
C PRO A 111 1.72 2.91 -9.80
N GLY A 112 1.99 1.96 -8.90
CA GLY A 112 3.00 0.93 -9.12
C GLY A 112 2.62 -0.03 -10.25
N HIS A 113 1.32 -0.30 -10.39
CA HIS A 113 0.78 -1.17 -11.44
C HIS A 113 -0.49 -0.59 -12.05
N GLY A 114 -0.59 -0.71 -13.39
CA GLY A 114 -1.76 -0.29 -14.15
C GLY A 114 -1.61 1.07 -14.81
N PRO A 115 -2.68 1.58 -15.42
CA PRO A 115 -2.65 2.85 -16.13
C PRO A 115 -2.52 4.04 -15.17
N ILE A 116 -1.94 5.13 -15.68
CA ILE A 116 -1.91 6.44 -15.00
C ILE A 116 -3.34 6.83 -14.60
N ALA A 117 -3.46 7.43 -13.43
CA ALA A 117 -4.71 7.78 -12.79
C ALA A 117 -4.79 9.28 -12.49
N LYS A 118 -5.98 9.73 -12.10
CA LYS A 118 -6.25 11.09 -11.61
C LYS A 118 -6.41 11.05 -10.09
N TYR A 119 -6.39 12.23 -9.49
CA TYR A 119 -6.69 12.42 -8.07
C TYR A 119 -7.99 11.68 -7.64
N GLN A 120 -9.08 11.83 -8.42
CA GLN A 120 -10.36 11.20 -8.08
C GLN A 120 -10.29 9.66 -8.07
N ASP A 121 -9.50 9.06 -8.96
CA ASP A 121 -9.32 7.60 -8.96
C ASP A 121 -8.67 7.10 -7.67
N LEU A 122 -7.74 7.88 -7.09
CA LEU A 122 -7.14 7.56 -5.79
C LEU A 122 -8.14 7.78 -4.64
N VAL A 123 -9.00 8.81 -4.70
CA VAL A 123 -10.09 9.02 -3.74
C VAL A 123 -11.04 7.81 -3.77
N ASP A 124 -11.46 7.38 -4.95
CA ASP A 124 -12.37 6.23 -5.14
C ASP A 124 -11.72 4.92 -4.65
N TYR A 125 -10.42 4.78 -4.87
CA TYR A 125 -9.65 3.64 -4.36
C TYR A 125 -9.64 3.58 -2.83
N VAL A 126 -9.39 4.70 -2.16
CA VAL A 126 -9.43 4.79 -0.69
C VAL A 126 -10.83 4.47 -0.16
N ALA A 127 -11.88 5.00 -0.81
CA ALA A 127 -13.26 4.74 -0.43
C ALA A 127 -13.62 3.26 -0.58
N MET A 128 -13.22 2.62 -1.70
CA MET A 128 -13.39 1.19 -1.93
C MET A 128 -12.73 0.36 -0.83
N LEU A 129 -11.45 0.61 -0.57
CA LEU A 129 -10.69 -0.16 0.44
C LEU A 129 -11.25 0.04 1.86
N THR A 130 -11.68 1.25 2.19
CA THR A 130 -12.31 1.56 3.47
C THR A 130 -13.60 0.75 3.63
N THR A 131 -14.45 0.73 2.62
CA THR A 131 -15.70 -0.04 2.64
C THR A 131 -15.45 -1.53 2.82
N ILE A 132 -14.50 -2.09 2.07
CA ILE A 132 -14.15 -3.51 2.16
C ILE A 132 -13.56 -3.83 3.54
N ARG A 133 -12.66 -2.98 4.06
CA ARG A 133 -12.08 -3.11 5.39
C ARG A 133 -13.16 -3.15 6.47
N ASP A 134 -14.13 -2.23 6.43
CA ASP A 134 -15.16 -2.11 7.45
C ASP A 134 -16.10 -3.32 7.43
N ARG A 135 -16.49 -3.79 6.24
CA ARG A 135 -17.26 -5.03 6.08
C ARG A 135 -16.50 -6.25 6.62
N MET A 136 -15.21 -6.35 6.28
CA MET A 136 -14.36 -7.46 6.75
C MET A 136 -14.17 -7.42 8.25
N LYS A 137 -13.92 -6.22 8.81
CA LYS A 137 -13.76 -6.04 10.25
C LYS A 137 -15.03 -6.42 11.02
N ALA A 138 -16.20 -6.04 10.53
CA ALA A 138 -17.48 -6.41 11.14
C ALA A 138 -17.62 -7.94 11.26
N LEU A 139 -17.19 -8.71 10.26
CA LEU A 139 -17.20 -10.18 10.32
C LEU A 139 -16.12 -10.71 11.28
N ILE A 140 -14.91 -10.17 11.24
CA ILE A 140 -13.83 -10.58 12.13
C ILE A 140 -14.21 -10.36 13.61
N ASP A 141 -14.83 -9.23 13.92
CA ASP A 141 -15.26 -8.88 15.28
C ASP A 141 -16.35 -9.86 15.83
N THR A 142 -17.06 -10.56 14.95
CA THR A 142 -17.98 -11.65 15.32
C THR A 142 -17.32 -13.04 15.36
N GLY A 143 -16.00 -13.11 15.14
CA GLY A 143 -15.25 -14.37 15.14
C GLY A 143 -15.26 -15.12 13.81
N ALA A 144 -15.63 -14.46 12.69
CA ALA A 144 -15.67 -15.11 11.39
C ALA A 144 -14.28 -15.57 10.94
N SER A 145 -14.20 -16.81 10.47
CA SER A 145 -13.02 -17.38 9.86
C SER A 145 -12.75 -16.78 8.46
N MET A 146 -11.52 -16.95 7.97
CA MET A 146 -11.14 -16.60 6.58
C MET A 146 -12.13 -17.18 5.56
N GLN A 147 -12.52 -18.43 5.72
CA GLN A 147 -13.47 -19.09 4.81
C GLN A 147 -14.83 -18.38 4.78
N GLN A 148 -15.35 -17.98 5.95
CA GLN A 148 -16.61 -17.24 6.05
C GLN A 148 -16.50 -15.84 5.45
N VAL A 149 -15.38 -15.13 5.67
CA VAL A 149 -15.12 -13.82 5.06
C VAL A 149 -15.06 -13.93 3.54
N THR A 150 -14.38 -14.95 3.00
CA THR A 150 -14.32 -15.19 1.55
C THR A 150 -15.70 -15.48 0.97
N ALA A 151 -16.51 -16.32 1.66
CA ALA A 151 -17.87 -16.67 1.22
C ALA A 151 -18.83 -15.46 1.24
N ALA A 152 -18.56 -14.43 2.05
CA ALA A 152 -19.37 -13.22 2.16
C ALA A 152 -19.29 -12.28 0.94
N ARG A 153 -18.36 -12.52 0.00
CA ARG A 153 -18.23 -11.77 -1.26
C ARG A 153 -18.18 -10.25 -1.08
N LEU A 154 -17.36 -9.78 -0.13
CA LEU A 154 -17.30 -8.37 0.31
C LEU A 154 -16.91 -7.38 -0.79
N THR A 155 -16.40 -7.87 -1.91
CA THR A 155 -15.82 -7.10 -3.04
C THR A 155 -16.69 -7.13 -4.30
N SER A 156 -17.82 -7.85 -4.30
CA SER A 156 -18.60 -8.22 -5.49
C SER A 156 -18.96 -7.06 -6.43
N GLU A 157 -19.16 -5.85 -5.90
CA GLU A 157 -19.48 -4.64 -6.68
C GLU A 157 -18.29 -4.13 -7.51
N TRP A 158 -17.05 -4.50 -7.14
CA TRP A 158 -15.82 -4.10 -7.83
C TRP A 158 -15.16 -5.21 -8.63
N ASP A 159 -15.52 -6.49 -8.42
CA ASP A 159 -14.86 -7.66 -9.01
C ASP A 159 -14.83 -7.59 -10.54
N LYS A 160 -15.90 -7.07 -11.16
CA LYS A 160 -15.94 -6.90 -12.63
C LYS A 160 -14.84 -5.97 -13.14
N LYS A 161 -14.49 -4.93 -12.36
CA LYS A 161 -13.46 -3.93 -12.73
C LYS A 161 -12.08 -4.31 -12.24
N LYS A 162 -11.99 -4.94 -11.07
CA LYS A 162 -10.73 -5.19 -10.35
C LYS A 162 -10.20 -6.61 -10.47
N GLY A 163 -11.01 -7.55 -11.00
CA GLY A 163 -10.64 -8.95 -11.17
C GLY A 163 -10.85 -9.81 -9.94
N ASP A 164 -10.11 -10.92 -9.85
CA ASP A 164 -10.23 -11.89 -8.76
C ASP A 164 -9.75 -11.31 -7.42
N PRO A 165 -10.61 -11.25 -6.39
CA PRO A 165 -10.25 -10.71 -5.09
C PRO A 165 -9.56 -11.72 -4.15
N ALA A 166 -9.39 -12.98 -4.53
CA ALA A 166 -9.01 -14.05 -3.59
C ALA A 166 -7.70 -13.76 -2.85
N SER A 167 -6.65 -13.34 -3.57
CA SER A 167 -5.37 -12.98 -2.95
C SER A 167 -5.49 -11.76 -2.04
N PHE A 168 -6.21 -10.74 -2.49
CA PHE A 168 -6.43 -9.51 -1.72
C PHE A 168 -7.19 -9.81 -0.41
N ILE A 169 -8.31 -10.54 -0.47
CA ILE A 169 -9.11 -10.91 0.71
C ILE A 169 -8.28 -11.69 1.72
N ASN A 170 -7.49 -12.66 1.24
CA ASN A 170 -6.62 -13.46 2.11
C ASN A 170 -5.61 -12.58 2.88
N ARG A 171 -4.89 -11.72 2.17
CA ARG A 171 -3.86 -10.87 2.75
C ARG A 171 -4.43 -9.74 3.61
N ALA A 172 -5.56 -9.17 3.21
CA ALA A 172 -6.29 -8.19 4.00
C ALA A 172 -6.75 -8.78 5.34
N TYR A 173 -7.39 -9.95 5.32
CA TYR A 173 -7.81 -10.67 6.53
C TYR A 173 -6.61 -10.96 7.44
N THR A 174 -5.52 -11.50 6.88
CA THR A 174 -4.29 -11.78 7.64
C THR A 174 -3.76 -10.51 8.32
N SER A 175 -3.76 -9.37 7.61
CA SER A 175 -3.27 -8.11 8.17
C SER A 175 -4.18 -7.53 9.26
N LEU A 176 -5.50 -7.77 9.17
CA LEU A 176 -6.48 -7.27 10.15
C LEU A 176 -6.59 -8.16 11.40
N THR A 177 -6.17 -9.43 11.32
CA THR A 177 -6.21 -10.40 12.43
C THR A 177 -4.86 -10.57 13.13
N ARG A 178 -3.79 -9.94 12.60
CA ARG A 178 -2.46 -9.95 13.23
C ARG A 178 -2.53 -9.23 14.58
N LYS A 179 -2.03 -9.88 15.62
CA LYS A 179 -1.83 -9.33 16.97
C LYS A 179 -0.46 -8.70 17.09
#